data_865ab2c80c928c7a7f0eeb16bb6aecb9
#
_entry.id   865ab2c80c928c7a7f0eeb16bb6aecb9
#
_cell.length_a   1.000
_cell.length_b   1.000
_cell.length_c   1.000
_cell.angle_alpha   90.00
_cell.angle_beta   90.00
_cell.angle_gamma   90.00
#
_symmetry.space_group_name_H-M   'P 1'
#
loop_
_entity.id
_entity.type
_entity.pdbx_description
1 polymer ?
#
loop_
_entity_poly.entity_id
_entity_poly.type
_entity_poly.pdbx_seq_one_letter_code
_entity_poly.pdbx_strand_id
1 'polypeptide(L)'
;MSLLDVKNLKVEFETADGVVSAVNNVNFSIDEGKILAIVGESGSGKSQTVFGMTGLLDHNGKATGSVMFEDEEILNLSNQKLNQIRAEKIAMIFQDPMTSLNPYVRVSEQMTEVLIHHQGLSKSDALKQSISMLDAVRIPDAGNRIRMYPHEFSGGMRQRVMIAMSLLCRPKLLIADEPTTALDVTVQAQIMKLLADLQKDFGMSIILITHDLGVVAGSSDDMLVMYGGEIMEIGKTEDIYSSPTHPYTQGLMSAVPRLNDSEERLITIPGNPPNMMKAPEGCPFAPRCNYTLDKCNSDSPVLAKVSDNHFRACHVAKEKIS
;
A
#
# COMPACT_ATOMS: atom_id res chain seq x y z
N MET A 1 -0.20 20.32 -3.40
CA MET A 1 1.19 20.28 -2.89
C MET A 1 1.55 18.81 -2.67
N SER A 2 2.79 18.44 -2.98
CA SER A 2 3.23 17.05 -2.73
C SER A 2 3.34 16.84 -1.21
N LEU A 3 2.63 15.84 -0.69
CA LEU A 3 2.72 15.45 0.72
C LEU A 3 3.93 14.53 0.95
N LEU A 4 4.17 13.64 -0.01
CA LEU A 4 5.28 12.68 0.02
C LEU A 4 5.94 12.66 -1.36
N ASP A 5 7.27 12.72 -1.40
CA ASP A 5 8.07 12.59 -2.61
C ASP A 5 9.19 11.57 -2.37
N VAL A 6 9.15 10.48 -3.14
CA VAL A 6 10.08 9.35 -3.05
C VAL A 6 10.98 9.35 -4.26
N LYS A 7 12.30 9.39 -4.04
CA LYS A 7 13.32 9.44 -5.11
C LYS A 7 14.36 8.35 -4.95
N ASN A 8 14.56 7.59 -6.02
CA ASN A 8 15.59 6.57 -6.15
C ASN A 8 15.60 5.59 -4.95
N LEU A 9 14.41 5.27 -4.42
CA LEU A 9 14.29 4.37 -3.28
C LEU A 9 14.74 2.97 -3.69
N LYS A 10 15.71 2.42 -2.92
CA LYS A 10 16.14 1.04 -2.98
C LYS A 10 16.00 0.41 -1.62
N VAL A 11 15.59 -0.86 -1.60
CA VAL A 11 15.53 -1.69 -0.40
C VAL A 11 16.23 -3.00 -0.67
N GLU A 12 17.25 -3.29 0.11
CA GLU A 12 18.07 -4.50 0.00
C GLU A 12 18.10 -5.23 1.35
N PHE A 13 18.13 -6.55 1.30
CA PHE A 13 18.25 -7.42 2.48
C PHE A 13 19.51 -8.26 2.38
N GLU A 14 20.32 -8.23 3.43
CA GLU A 14 21.46 -9.14 3.59
C GLU A 14 20.96 -10.49 4.11
N THR A 15 21.15 -11.55 3.33
CA THR A 15 20.77 -12.92 3.68
C THR A 15 21.98 -13.83 3.66
N ALA A 16 21.87 -15.03 4.25
CA ALA A 16 22.94 -16.02 4.23
C ALA A 16 23.37 -16.42 2.80
N ASP A 17 22.44 -16.33 1.84
CA ASP A 17 22.65 -16.74 0.45
C ASP A 17 23.04 -15.56 -0.48
N GLY A 18 23.12 -14.34 0.06
CA GLY A 18 23.50 -13.13 -0.69
C GLY A 18 22.55 -11.95 -0.44
N VAL A 19 22.68 -10.90 -1.24
CA VAL A 19 21.85 -9.70 -1.17
C VAL A 19 20.61 -9.87 -2.03
N VAL A 20 19.44 -9.62 -1.45
CA VAL A 20 18.14 -9.59 -2.14
C VAL A 20 17.75 -8.13 -2.36
N SER A 21 17.61 -7.70 -3.62
CA SER A 21 17.13 -6.36 -3.98
C SER A 21 15.60 -6.40 -4.07
N ALA A 22 14.92 -6.07 -2.99
CA ALA A 22 13.45 -6.11 -2.91
C ALA A 22 12.78 -4.90 -3.58
N VAL A 23 13.45 -3.75 -3.61
CA VAL A 23 12.99 -2.52 -4.28
C VAL A 23 14.17 -1.89 -4.99
N ASN A 24 13.99 -1.50 -6.25
CA ASN A 24 15.06 -0.98 -7.08
C ASN A 24 14.63 0.31 -7.78
N ASN A 25 15.26 1.42 -7.39
CA ASN A 25 15.12 2.74 -8.02
C ASN A 25 13.66 3.23 -8.20
N VAL A 26 12.84 3.07 -7.17
CA VAL A 26 11.43 3.47 -7.18
C VAL A 26 11.30 4.98 -6.98
N ASN A 27 10.51 5.63 -7.85
CA ASN A 27 10.28 7.07 -7.84
C ASN A 27 8.77 7.35 -7.99
N PHE A 28 8.16 8.01 -7.00
CA PHE A 28 6.76 8.44 -7.07
C PHE A 28 6.49 9.55 -6.07
N SER A 29 5.36 10.22 -6.22
CA SER A 29 4.87 11.21 -5.26
C SER A 29 3.38 11.03 -5.01
N ILE A 30 2.90 11.56 -3.89
CA ILE A 30 1.47 11.66 -3.58
C ILE A 30 1.16 13.07 -3.08
N ASP A 31 0.14 13.68 -3.65
CA ASP A 31 -0.39 14.97 -3.21
C ASP A 31 -1.30 14.83 -1.98
N GLU A 32 -1.48 15.95 -1.26
CA GLU A 32 -2.42 16.01 -0.13
C GLU A 32 -3.85 15.62 -0.55
N GLY A 33 -4.52 14.84 0.28
CA GLY A 33 -5.90 14.41 0.07
C GLY A 33 -6.09 13.43 -1.10
N LYS A 34 -5.02 12.79 -1.60
CA LYS A 34 -5.06 11.83 -2.70
C LYS A 34 -4.93 10.39 -2.21
N ILE A 35 -5.46 9.46 -3.01
CA ILE A 35 -5.32 8.03 -2.81
C ILE A 35 -4.44 7.47 -3.93
N LEU A 36 -3.26 6.95 -3.59
CA LEU A 36 -2.36 6.22 -4.49
C LEU A 36 -2.49 4.72 -4.21
N ALA A 37 -2.90 3.96 -5.21
CA ALA A 37 -2.85 2.50 -5.15
C ALA A 37 -1.49 1.98 -5.63
N ILE A 38 -0.88 1.08 -4.85
CA ILE A 38 0.31 0.32 -5.24
C ILE A 38 -0.12 -1.13 -5.46
N VAL A 39 -0.04 -1.59 -6.71
CA VAL A 39 -0.54 -2.91 -7.11
C VAL A 39 0.55 -3.78 -7.73
N GLY A 40 0.34 -5.09 -7.75
CA GLY A 40 1.26 -6.06 -8.34
C GLY A 40 1.15 -7.43 -7.66
N GLU A 41 1.78 -8.45 -8.25
CA GLU A 41 1.81 -9.81 -7.69
C GLU A 41 2.49 -9.85 -6.31
N SER A 42 2.26 -10.94 -5.55
CA SER A 42 2.99 -11.19 -4.32
C SER A 42 4.51 -11.22 -4.59
N GLY A 43 5.31 -10.62 -3.70
CA GLY A 43 6.77 -10.52 -3.88
C GLY A 43 7.22 -9.42 -4.85
N SER A 44 6.34 -8.57 -5.40
CA SER A 44 6.74 -7.48 -6.30
C SER A 44 7.43 -6.28 -5.61
N GLY A 45 7.53 -6.27 -4.26
CA GLY A 45 8.21 -5.22 -3.50
C GLY A 45 7.28 -4.17 -2.86
N LYS A 46 5.95 -4.27 -3.00
CA LYS A 46 4.97 -3.29 -2.51
C LYS A 46 5.13 -2.93 -1.02
N SER A 47 5.00 -3.92 -0.15
CA SER A 47 5.12 -3.72 1.30
C SER A 47 6.54 -3.28 1.69
N GLN A 48 7.57 -3.80 1.01
CA GLN A 48 8.96 -3.40 1.28
C GLN A 48 9.23 -1.94 0.89
N THR A 49 8.54 -1.42 -0.11
CA THR A 49 8.60 0.01 -0.48
C THR A 49 8.14 0.88 0.69
N VAL A 50 6.97 0.59 1.27
CA VAL A 50 6.44 1.40 2.38
C VAL A 50 7.18 1.16 3.69
N PHE A 51 7.65 -0.05 3.96
CA PHE A 51 8.50 -0.33 5.13
C PHE A 51 9.86 0.39 5.03
N GLY A 52 10.45 0.41 3.83
CA GLY A 52 11.67 1.18 3.58
C GLY A 52 11.51 2.67 3.84
N MET A 53 10.43 3.27 3.33
CA MET A 53 10.11 4.69 3.53
C MET A 53 9.89 5.05 5.00
N THR A 54 9.23 4.17 5.74
CA THR A 54 8.85 4.42 7.13
C THR A 54 9.83 3.87 8.16
N GLY A 55 10.94 3.25 7.72
CA GLY A 55 11.96 2.66 8.59
C GLY A 55 11.46 1.46 9.40
N LEU A 56 10.56 0.64 8.81
CA LEU A 56 9.99 -0.57 9.41
C LEU A 56 10.59 -1.86 8.82
N LEU A 57 11.73 -1.75 8.14
CA LEU A 57 12.46 -2.92 7.65
C LEU A 57 12.98 -3.79 8.80
N ASP A 58 13.11 -5.08 8.54
CA ASP A 58 13.82 -5.98 9.42
C ASP A 58 15.29 -5.56 9.60
N HIS A 59 15.92 -6.05 10.65
CA HIS A 59 17.29 -5.67 11.05
C HIS A 59 18.38 -5.92 9.98
N ASN A 60 18.13 -6.83 9.02
CA ASN A 60 19.00 -7.12 7.89
C ASN A 60 18.62 -6.34 6.62
N GLY A 61 17.60 -5.47 6.70
CA GLY A 61 17.14 -4.63 5.61
C GLY A 61 17.79 -3.24 5.65
N LYS A 62 18.11 -2.70 4.46
CA LYS A 62 18.66 -1.36 4.28
C LYS A 62 17.91 -0.62 3.20
N ALA A 63 17.50 0.61 3.51
CA ALA A 63 16.92 1.52 2.53
C ALA A 63 17.91 2.62 2.15
N THR A 64 17.94 2.98 0.87
CA THR A 64 18.71 4.11 0.33
C THR A 64 17.87 4.91 -0.66
N GLY A 65 18.26 6.16 -0.94
CA GLY A 65 17.47 7.09 -1.75
C GLY A 65 17.09 8.32 -0.93
N SER A 66 15.93 8.89 -1.23
CA SER A 66 15.36 10.03 -0.48
C SER A 66 13.84 9.87 -0.35
N VAL A 67 13.31 10.21 0.82
CA VAL A 67 11.87 10.21 1.12
C VAL A 67 11.55 11.52 1.83
N MET A 68 11.01 12.48 1.08
CA MET A 68 10.59 13.77 1.61
C MET A 68 9.11 13.68 2.01
N PHE A 69 8.80 13.98 3.27
CA PHE A 69 7.44 14.08 3.80
C PHE A 69 7.24 15.47 4.38
N GLU A 70 6.27 16.24 3.88
CA GLU A 70 6.08 17.66 4.26
C GLU A 70 7.40 18.47 4.19
N ASP A 71 8.16 18.32 3.10
CA ASP A 71 9.46 18.96 2.88
C ASP A 71 10.57 18.56 3.88
N GLU A 72 10.35 17.55 4.73
CA GLU A 72 11.34 16.98 5.65
C GLU A 72 11.83 15.61 5.15
N GLU A 73 13.16 15.40 5.07
CA GLU A 73 13.74 14.10 4.75
C GLU A 73 13.51 13.11 5.93
N ILE A 74 12.75 12.05 5.68
CA ILE A 74 12.42 11.06 6.71
C ILE A 74 13.20 9.75 6.58
N LEU A 75 13.88 9.50 5.46
CA LEU A 75 14.64 8.28 5.28
C LEU A 75 15.83 8.24 6.24
N ASN A 76 16.00 7.11 6.93
CA ASN A 76 17.10 6.88 7.86
C ASN A 76 17.19 7.86 9.04
N LEU A 77 16.10 8.50 9.44
CA LEU A 77 16.03 9.23 10.69
C LEU A 77 16.27 8.32 11.90
N SER A 78 16.69 8.91 13.01
CA SER A 78 16.77 8.15 14.27
C SER A 78 15.40 7.58 14.68
N ASN A 79 15.40 6.44 15.35
CA ASN A 79 14.15 5.81 15.83
C ASN A 79 13.29 6.75 16.66
N GLN A 80 13.90 7.64 17.45
CA GLN A 80 13.18 8.61 18.26
C GLN A 80 12.38 9.60 17.40
N LYS A 81 12.98 10.14 16.33
CA LYS A 81 12.30 11.04 15.38
C LYS A 81 11.25 10.30 14.55
N LEU A 82 11.59 9.10 14.06
CA LEU A 82 10.65 8.27 13.31
C LEU A 82 9.42 7.90 14.13
N ASN A 83 9.58 7.61 15.42
CA ASN A 83 8.43 7.27 16.28
C ASN A 83 7.46 8.43 16.47
N GLN A 84 7.94 9.68 16.49
CA GLN A 84 7.07 10.86 16.49
C GLN A 84 6.27 10.97 15.19
N ILE A 85 6.95 10.81 14.04
CA ILE A 85 6.30 10.88 12.72
C ILE A 85 5.28 9.75 12.54
N ARG A 86 5.64 8.50 12.90
CA ARG A 86 4.78 7.31 12.77
C ARG A 86 3.51 7.38 13.61
N ALA A 87 3.53 8.05 14.75
CA ALA A 87 2.36 8.12 15.61
C ALA A 87 1.42 9.29 15.24
N GLU A 88 2.01 10.43 14.87
CA GLU A 88 1.27 11.68 14.72
C GLU A 88 0.94 12.04 13.28
N LYS A 89 1.84 11.71 12.33
CA LYS A 89 1.77 12.17 10.95
C LYS A 89 1.52 11.06 9.92
N ILE A 90 2.13 9.89 10.13
CA ILE A 90 2.00 8.72 9.24
C ILE A 90 1.48 7.56 10.07
N ALA A 91 0.31 7.02 9.69
CA ALA A 91 -0.22 5.81 10.29
C ALA A 91 -0.14 4.64 9.31
N MET A 92 -0.11 3.42 9.85
CA MET A 92 -0.06 2.21 9.06
C MET A 92 -1.09 1.17 9.54
N ILE A 93 -1.79 0.58 8.58
CA ILE A 93 -2.63 -0.61 8.76
C ILE A 93 -1.84 -1.77 8.16
N PHE A 94 -1.52 -2.76 8.98
CA PHE A 94 -0.81 -3.97 8.57
C PHE A 94 -1.78 -5.01 8.02
N GLN A 95 -1.25 -5.94 7.23
CA GLN A 95 -2.00 -6.97 6.51
C GLN A 95 -2.84 -7.87 7.42
N ASP A 96 -2.38 -8.19 8.63
CA ASP A 96 -3.07 -9.10 9.55
C ASP A 96 -3.65 -8.38 10.78
N PRO A 97 -4.99 -8.21 10.84
CA PRO A 97 -5.64 -7.60 12.00
C PRO A 97 -5.58 -8.47 13.26
N MET A 98 -5.30 -9.78 13.11
CA MET A 98 -5.25 -10.71 14.25
C MET A 98 -3.98 -10.52 15.08
N THR A 99 -2.89 -10.10 14.44
CA THR A 99 -1.60 -9.84 15.10
C THR A 99 -1.45 -8.41 15.59
N SER A 100 -2.27 -7.48 15.06
CA SER A 100 -2.20 -6.05 15.39
C SER A 100 -2.90 -5.69 16.70
N LEU A 101 -3.88 -6.48 17.15
CA LEU A 101 -4.60 -6.27 18.41
C LEU A 101 -4.16 -7.29 19.46
N ASN A 102 -3.79 -6.83 20.65
CA ASN A 102 -3.48 -7.73 21.77
C ASN A 102 -4.77 -8.39 22.28
N PRO A 103 -4.94 -9.74 22.13
CA PRO A 103 -6.19 -10.42 22.48
C PRO A 103 -6.47 -10.42 24.00
N TYR A 104 -5.47 -10.16 24.83
CA TYR A 104 -5.56 -10.18 26.31
C TYR A 104 -5.80 -8.80 26.93
N VAL A 105 -5.81 -7.74 26.10
CA VAL A 105 -6.02 -6.35 26.54
C VAL A 105 -7.32 -5.81 25.94
N ARG A 106 -8.11 -5.09 26.73
CA ARG A 106 -9.37 -4.51 26.25
C ARG A 106 -9.11 -3.47 25.17
N VAL A 107 -10.05 -3.34 24.22
CA VAL A 107 -9.98 -2.34 23.16
C VAL A 107 -9.84 -0.93 23.74
N SER A 108 -10.54 -0.61 24.83
CA SER A 108 -10.43 0.69 25.52
C SER A 108 -9.00 1.01 25.96
N GLU A 109 -8.29 0.04 26.50
CA GLU A 109 -6.93 0.26 27.00
C GLU A 109 -5.96 0.47 25.84
N GLN A 110 -6.05 -0.36 24.79
CA GLN A 110 -5.20 -0.24 23.61
C GLN A 110 -5.41 1.10 22.89
N MET A 111 -6.66 1.55 22.74
CA MET A 111 -6.96 2.83 22.10
C MET A 111 -6.57 4.04 22.95
N THR A 112 -6.86 4.02 24.24
CA THR A 112 -6.54 5.16 25.12
C THR A 112 -5.04 5.31 25.36
N GLU A 113 -4.28 4.22 25.37
CA GLU A 113 -2.81 4.24 25.50
C GLU A 113 -2.18 5.09 24.40
N VAL A 114 -2.60 4.93 23.14
CA VAL A 114 -2.11 5.73 22.00
C VAL A 114 -2.30 7.22 22.26
N LEU A 115 -3.50 7.64 22.64
CA LEU A 115 -3.83 9.04 22.86
C LEU A 115 -3.13 9.64 24.09
N ILE A 116 -3.02 8.88 25.17
CA ILE A 116 -2.32 9.31 26.38
C ILE A 116 -0.83 9.48 26.09
N HIS A 117 -0.23 8.52 25.38
CA HIS A 117 1.21 8.52 25.14
C HIS A 117 1.62 9.61 24.13
N HIS A 118 0.88 9.77 23.03
CA HIS A 118 1.27 10.66 21.94
C HIS A 118 0.66 12.05 22.04
N GLN A 119 -0.54 12.19 22.61
CA GLN A 119 -1.22 13.48 22.72
C GLN A 119 -1.30 14.02 24.16
N GLY A 120 -0.83 13.25 25.15
CA GLY A 120 -0.85 13.67 26.57
C GLY A 120 -2.26 13.84 27.13
N LEU A 121 -3.28 13.21 26.55
CA LEU A 121 -4.67 13.37 26.98
C LEU A 121 -4.91 12.72 28.36
N SER A 122 -5.89 13.28 29.08
CA SER A 122 -6.42 12.60 30.27
C SER A 122 -7.08 11.27 29.88
N LYS A 123 -7.08 10.29 30.78
CA LYS A 123 -7.74 8.99 30.55
C LYS A 123 -9.22 9.15 30.17
N SER A 124 -9.90 10.13 30.74
CA SER A 124 -11.31 10.43 30.45
C SER A 124 -11.50 10.96 29.04
N ASP A 125 -10.65 11.89 28.60
CA ASP A 125 -10.76 12.50 27.28
C ASP A 125 -10.27 11.53 26.17
N ALA A 126 -9.22 10.75 26.46
CA ALA A 126 -8.78 9.68 25.59
C ALA A 126 -9.89 8.64 25.35
N LEU A 127 -10.64 8.27 26.42
CA LEU A 127 -11.77 7.34 26.29
C LEU A 127 -12.90 7.92 25.44
N LYS A 128 -13.26 9.19 25.64
CA LYS A 128 -14.29 9.86 24.82
C LYS A 128 -13.91 9.91 23.35
N GLN A 129 -12.66 10.29 23.06
CA GLN A 129 -12.14 10.34 21.69
C GLN A 129 -12.08 8.96 21.06
N SER A 130 -11.70 7.94 21.81
CA SER A 130 -11.69 6.55 21.34
C SER A 130 -13.09 6.05 20.99
N ILE A 131 -14.11 6.36 21.81
CA ILE A 131 -15.51 6.03 21.50
C ILE A 131 -15.96 6.73 20.22
N SER A 132 -15.71 8.04 20.10
CA SER A 132 -16.05 8.79 18.90
C SER A 132 -15.38 8.23 17.62
N MET A 133 -14.14 7.75 17.72
CA MET A 133 -13.45 7.11 16.60
C MET A 133 -14.06 5.75 16.25
N LEU A 134 -14.49 4.95 17.25
CA LEU A 134 -15.23 3.70 17.00
C LEU A 134 -16.58 3.95 16.31
N ASP A 135 -17.27 5.03 16.66
CA ASP A 135 -18.50 5.45 15.98
C ASP A 135 -18.20 5.85 14.52
N ALA A 136 -17.11 6.61 14.28
CA ALA A 136 -16.68 7.02 12.94
C ALA A 136 -16.39 5.82 12.02
N VAL A 137 -15.79 4.74 12.57
CA VAL A 137 -15.57 3.49 11.81
C VAL A 137 -16.80 2.56 11.83
N ARG A 138 -17.96 3.05 12.28
CA ARG A 138 -19.25 2.34 12.28
C ARG A 138 -19.25 1.05 13.12
N ILE A 139 -18.63 1.06 14.29
CA ILE A 139 -18.81 0.03 15.31
C ILE A 139 -20.14 0.31 16.02
N PRO A 140 -21.14 -0.58 15.95
CA PRO A 140 -22.42 -0.35 16.62
C PRO A 140 -22.23 -0.40 18.14
N ASP A 141 -22.92 0.48 18.89
CA ASP A 141 -22.85 0.54 20.35
C ASP A 141 -21.42 0.70 20.89
N ALA A 142 -20.67 1.65 20.29
CA ALA A 142 -19.25 1.86 20.57
C ALA A 142 -18.95 2.09 22.07
N GLY A 143 -19.85 2.80 22.79
CA GLY A 143 -19.70 3.10 24.22
C GLY A 143 -19.63 1.87 25.11
N ASN A 144 -20.34 0.79 24.77
CA ASN A 144 -20.29 -0.48 25.50
C ASN A 144 -19.20 -1.39 24.95
N ARG A 145 -19.10 -1.49 23.62
CA ARG A 145 -18.17 -2.40 22.96
C ARG A 145 -16.71 -2.04 23.15
N ILE A 146 -16.38 -0.79 23.38
CA ILE A 146 -14.98 -0.38 23.66
C ILE A 146 -14.39 -1.12 24.87
N ARG A 147 -15.22 -1.64 25.79
CA ARG A 147 -14.78 -2.40 26.98
C ARG A 147 -14.54 -3.88 26.72
N MET A 148 -14.89 -4.36 25.51
CA MET A 148 -14.74 -5.75 25.10
C MET A 148 -13.28 -6.05 24.73
N TYR A 149 -12.96 -7.34 24.65
CA TYR A 149 -11.68 -7.83 24.14
C TYR A 149 -11.74 -8.05 22.62
N PRO A 150 -10.61 -8.01 21.92
CA PRO A 150 -10.59 -8.22 20.46
C PRO A 150 -11.25 -9.52 19.99
N HIS A 151 -11.13 -10.60 20.73
CA HIS A 151 -11.72 -11.90 20.37
C HIS A 151 -13.26 -11.93 20.41
N GLU A 152 -13.89 -10.95 21.08
CA GLU A 152 -15.35 -10.80 21.11
C GLU A 152 -15.93 -10.08 19.89
N PHE A 153 -15.05 -9.57 18.99
CA PHE A 153 -15.43 -8.91 17.74
C PHE A 153 -15.35 -9.87 16.54
N SER A 154 -16.22 -9.69 15.54
CA SER A 154 -16.08 -10.37 14.25
C SER A 154 -14.82 -9.89 13.52
N GLY A 155 -14.38 -10.63 12.50
CA GLY A 155 -13.20 -10.26 11.68
C GLY A 155 -13.30 -8.83 11.11
N GLY A 156 -14.42 -8.50 10.47
CA GLY A 156 -14.64 -7.15 9.93
C GLY A 156 -14.73 -6.07 11.00
N MET A 157 -15.22 -6.39 12.22
CA MET A 157 -15.21 -5.44 13.34
C MET A 157 -13.79 -5.22 13.89
N ARG A 158 -12.97 -6.28 14.00
CA ARG A 158 -11.55 -6.15 14.39
C ARG A 158 -10.79 -5.27 13.39
N GLN A 159 -11.03 -5.44 12.09
CA GLN A 159 -10.48 -4.58 11.06
C GLN A 159 -10.87 -3.12 11.27
N ARG A 160 -12.14 -2.84 11.56
CA ARG A 160 -12.61 -1.47 11.86
C ARG A 160 -11.97 -0.89 13.13
N VAL A 161 -11.79 -1.69 14.18
CA VAL A 161 -11.07 -1.27 15.40
C VAL A 161 -9.62 -0.92 15.09
N MET A 162 -8.93 -1.71 14.26
CA MET A 162 -7.56 -1.43 13.84
C MET A 162 -7.48 -0.15 13.00
N ILE A 163 -8.41 0.07 12.06
CA ILE A 163 -8.54 1.33 11.33
C ILE A 163 -8.76 2.50 12.31
N ALA A 164 -9.66 2.34 13.28
CA ALA A 164 -9.90 3.37 14.30
C ALA A 164 -8.63 3.71 15.07
N MET A 165 -7.88 2.70 15.51
CA MET A 165 -6.61 2.90 16.23
C MET A 165 -5.58 3.67 15.41
N SER A 166 -5.43 3.35 14.13
CA SER A 166 -4.50 4.04 13.25
C SER A 166 -4.86 5.51 13.00
N LEU A 167 -6.15 5.86 13.14
CA LEU A 167 -6.65 7.21 12.89
C LEU A 167 -6.79 8.09 14.14
N LEU A 168 -6.53 7.55 15.36
CA LEU A 168 -6.69 8.29 16.62
C LEU A 168 -5.92 9.60 16.65
N CYS A 169 -4.70 9.61 16.15
CA CYS A 169 -3.85 10.81 16.10
C CYS A 169 -4.11 11.71 14.88
N ARG A 170 -5.10 11.38 14.04
CA ARG A 170 -5.44 12.12 12.81
C ARG A 170 -4.25 12.31 11.88
N PRO A 171 -3.65 11.23 11.37
CA PRO A 171 -2.48 11.29 10.51
C PRO A 171 -2.79 12.01 9.19
N LYS A 172 -1.77 12.62 8.58
CA LYS A 172 -1.87 13.20 7.24
C LYS A 172 -1.74 12.15 6.14
N LEU A 173 -1.03 11.05 6.43
CA LEU A 173 -0.85 9.91 5.53
C LEU A 173 -1.23 8.61 6.23
N LEU A 174 -2.14 7.87 5.64
CA LEU A 174 -2.45 6.49 6.02
C LEU A 174 -1.86 5.53 4.99
N ILE A 175 -1.06 4.58 5.43
CA ILE A 175 -0.57 3.47 4.61
C ILE A 175 -1.41 2.25 4.98
N ALA A 176 -2.15 1.70 4.02
CA ALA A 176 -2.98 0.51 4.20
C ALA A 176 -2.40 -0.64 3.39
N ASP A 177 -1.69 -1.55 4.08
CA ASP A 177 -1.06 -2.71 3.46
C ASP A 177 -2.04 -3.90 3.47
N GLU A 178 -2.62 -4.19 2.31
CA GLU A 178 -3.62 -5.23 2.09
C GLU A 178 -4.76 -5.24 3.14
N PRO A 179 -5.44 -4.11 3.37
CA PRO A 179 -6.35 -3.93 4.51
C PRO A 179 -7.60 -4.81 4.47
N THR A 180 -7.78 -5.58 3.41
CA THR A 180 -8.97 -6.43 3.21
C THR A 180 -8.63 -7.90 3.02
N THR A 181 -7.36 -8.28 3.14
CA THR A 181 -6.94 -9.68 3.05
C THR A 181 -7.62 -10.51 4.13
N ALA A 182 -8.05 -11.72 3.80
CA ALA A 182 -8.81 -12.65 4.64
C ALA A 182 -10.23 -12.20 5.03
N LEU A 183 -10.80 -11.19 4.35
CA LEU A 183 -12.21 -10.79 4.50
C LEU A 183 -13.04 -11.29 3.30
N ASP A 184 -14.33 -11.56 3.54
CA ASP A 184 -15.25 -11.83 2.44
C ASP A 184 -15.48 -10.59 1.56
N VAL A 185 -15.86 -10.80 0.29
CA VAL A 185 -16.03 -9.75 -0.72
C VAL A 185 -16.96 -8.62 -0.26
N THR A 186 -18.01 -8.95 0.49
CA THR A 186 -18.97 -7.96 0.99
C THR A 186 -18.35 -7.06 2.05
N VAL A 187 -17.63 -7.65 3.00
CA VAL A 187 -16.91 -6.90 4.06
C VAL A 187 -15.77 -6.11 3.45
N GLN A 188 -15.05 -6.66 2.46
CA GLN A 188 -14.00 -5.95 1.72
C GLN A 188 -14.53 -4.65 1.10
N ALA A 189 -15.64 -4.72 0.36
CA ALA A 189 -16.28 -3.52 -0.23
C ALA A 189 -16.69 -2.49 0.84
N GLN A 190 -17.18 -2.95 2.00
CA GLN A 190 -17.54 -2.07 3.11
C GLN A 190 -16.33 -1.38 3.74
N ILE A 191 -15.20 -2.08 3.90
CA ILE A 191 -13.95 -1.50 4.43
C ILE A 191 -13.38 -0.48 3.45
N MET A 192 -13.37 -0.78 2.16
CA MET A 192 -12.88 0.18 1.15
C MET A 192 -13.72 1.45 1.10
N LYS A 193 -15.05 1.31 1.13
CA LYS A 193 -15.95 2.45 1.23
C LYS A 193 -15.71 3.26 2.53
N LEU A 194 -15.51 2.58 3.65
CA LEU A 194 -15.19 3.23 4.92
C LEU A 194 -13.89 4.04 4.83
N LEU A 195 -12.82 3.48 4.25
CA LEU A 195 -11.54 4.19 4.07
C LEU A 195 -11.71 5.43 3.18
N ALA A 196 -12.48 5.32 2.09
CA ALA A 196 -12.75 6.45 1.20
C ALA A 196 -13.59 7.56 1.87
N ASP A 197 -14.57 7.19 2.71
CA ASP A 197 -15.37 8.15 3.48
C ASP A 197 -14.48 8.86 4.52
N LEU A 198 -13.69 8.10 5.29
CA LEU A 198 -12.77 8.65 6.30
C LEU A 198 -11.66 9.52 5.70
N GLN A 199 -11.17 9.18 4.50
CA GLN A 199 -10.21 9.98 3.76
C GLN A 199 -10.75 11.39 3.48
N LYS A 200 -12.02 11.46 3.04
CA LYS A 200 -12.71 12.75 2.78
C LYS A 200 -12.98 13.53 4.06
N ASP A 201 -13.48 12.83 5.10
CA ASP A 201 -13.87 13.45 6.36
C ASP A 201 -12.66 14.04 7.12
N PHE A 202 -11.50 13.38 7.03
CA PHE A 202 -10.28 13.79 7.73
C PHE A 202 -9.29 14.55 6.83
N GLY A 203 -9.53 14.58 5.50
CA GLY A 203 -8.65 15.26 4.54
C GLY A 203 -7.26 14.62 4.43
N MET A 204 -7.10 13.35 4.82
CA MET A 204 -5.84 12.63 4.78
C MET A 204 -5.55 12.07 3.37
N SER A 205 -4.28 11.74 3.11
CA SER A 205 -3.89 10.97 1.93
C SER A 205 -3.78 9.49 2.28
N ILE A 206 -3.96 8.61 1.29
CA ILE A 206 -3.85 7.15 1.50
C ILE A 206 -2.90 6.54 0.48
N ILE A 207 -1.96 5.71 0.94
CA ILE A 207 -1.28 4.71 0.10
C ILE A 207 -1.97 3.38 0.36
N LEU A 208 -2.65 2.87 -0.67
CA LEU A 208 -3.35 1.60 -0.63
C LEU A 208 -2.53 0.52 -1.34
N ILE A 209 -2.03 -0.46 -0.61
CA ILE A 209 -1.36 -1.62 -1.19
C ILE A 209 -2.38 -2.75 -1.32
N THR A 210 -2.48 -3.31 -2.51
CA THR A 210 -3.34 -4.46 -2.77
C THR A 210 -2.90 -5.24 -4.00
N HIS A 211 -3.25 -6.51 -4.05
CA HIS A 211 -3.16 -7.34 -5.26
C HIS A 211 -4.50 -7.42 -6.00
N ASP A 212 -5.58 -6.90 -5.42
CA ASP A 212 -6.92 -6.92 -6.00
C ASP A 212 -7.20 -5.63 -6.77
N LEU A 213 -7.09 -5.71 -8.09
CA LEU A 213 -7.37 -4.60 -8.98
C LEU A 213 -8.85 -4.18 -8.96
N GLY A 214 -9.78 -5.11 -8.71
CA GLY A 214 -11.20 -4.80 -8.59
C GLY A 214 -11.50 -3.80 -7.47
N VAL A 215 -10.69 -3.85 -6.40
CA VAL A 215 -10.77 -2.92 -5.26
C VAL A 215 -10.27 -1.52 -5.62
N VAL A 216 -9.25 -1.43 -6.46
CA VAL A 216 -8.59 -0.17 -6.85
C VAL A 216 -9.49 0.66 -7.77
N ALA A 217 -10.22 -0.01 -8.66
CA ALA A 217 -11.15 0.64 -9.57
C ALA A 217 -12.20 1.48 -8.80
N GLY A 218 -12.17 2.79 -8.97
CA GLY A 218 -13.09 3.71 -8.30
C GLY A 218 -12.79 4.04 -6.83
N SER A 219 -11.68 3.53 -6.27
CA SER A 219 -11.25 3.84 -4.89
C SER A 219 -9.92 4.60 -4.80
N SER A 220 -9.20 4.79 -5.89
CA SER A 220 -7.93 5.53 -5.92
C SER A 220 -7.88 6.56 -7.05
N ASP A 221 -7.14 7.65 -6.84
CA ASP A 221 -6.88 8.69 -7.83
C ASP A 221 -5.82 8.23 -8.83
N ASP A 222 -4.70 7.74 -8.30
CA ASP A 222 -3.54 7.31 -9.06
C ASP A 222 -3.20 5.85 -8.75
N MET A 223 -2.59 5.17 -9.71
CA MET A 223 -2.17 3.78 -9.58
C MET A 223 -0.72 3.61 -10.01
N LEU A 224 0.03 2.84 -9.22
CA LEU A 224 1.41 2.45 -9.44
C LEU A 224 1.48 0.91 -9.51
N VAL A 225 1.94 0.38 -10.63
CA VAL A 225 2.05 -1.06 -10.86
C VAL A 225 3.50 -1.50 -10.67
N MET A 226 3.73 -2.38 -9.69
CA MET A 226 5.07 -2.90 -9.35
C MET A 226 5.26 -4.34 -9.81
N TYR A 227 6.45 -4.63 -10.32
CA TYR A 227 6.90 -5.98 -10.63
C TYR A 227 8.41 -6.10 -10.42
N GLY A 228 8.87 -7.15 -9.73
CA GLY A 228 10.30 -7.39 -9.52
C GLY A 228 11.04 -6.22 -8.87
N GLY A 229 10.41 -5.54 -7.90
CA GLY A 229 10.99 -4.40 -7.19
C GLY A 229 11.01 -3.08 -7.97
N GLU A 230 10.46 -3.02 -9.17
CA GLU A 230 10.47 -1.84 -10.04
C GLU A 230 9.06 -1.38 -10.40
N ILE A 231 8.93 -0.10 -10.81
CA ILE A 231 7.67 0.44 -11.33
C ILE A 231 7.57 0.11 -12.83
N MET A 232 6.55 -0.64 -13.20
CA MET A 232 6.26 -0.96 -14.60
C MET A 232 5.38 0.11 -15.26
N GLU A 233 4.41 0.63 -14.53
CA GLU A 233 3.48 1.64 -15.02
C GLU A 233 2.97 2.49 -13.84
N ILE A 234 2.80 3.81 -14.06
CA ILE A 234 2.22 4.73 -13.09
C ILE A 234 1.40 5.79 -13.82
N GLY A 235 0.23 6.12 -13.28
CA GLY A 235 -0.64 7.14 -13.85
C GLY A 235 -1.96 7.23 -13.11
N LYS A 236 -2.90 7.98 -13.69
CA LYS A 236 -4.27 8.03 -13.16
C LYS A 236 -4.90 6.65 -13.25
N THR A 237 -5.61 6.27 -12.21
CA THR A 237 -6.28 4.96 -12.15
C THR A 237 -7.18 4.73 -13.37
N GLU A 238 -8.01 5.71 -13.75
CA GLU A 238 -8.91 5.63 -14.89
C GLU A 238 -8.18 5.40 -16.21
N ASP A 239 -7.03 6.07 -16.42
CA ASP A 239 -6.23 5.96 -17.64
C ASP A 239 -5.60 4.56 -17.76
N ILE A 240 -5.06 4.02 -16.66
CA ILE A 240 -4.45 2.69 -16.64
C ILE A 240 -5.52 1.60 -16.83
N TYR A 241 -6.72 1.75 -16.25
CA TYR A 241 -7.81 0.79 -16.45
C TYR A 241 -8.35 0.83 -17.88
N SER A 242 -8.50 2.03 -18.48
CA SER A 242 -9.04 2.17 -19.83
C SER A 242 -8.05 1.81 -20.92
N SER A 243 -6.75 2.06 -20.70
CA SER A 243 -5.70 1.86 -21.70
C SER A 243 -4.35 1.52 -21.03
N PRO A 244 -4.23 0.30 -20.45
CA PRO A 244 -2.96 -0.15 -19.90
C PRO A 244 -1.90 -0.22 -21.00
N THR A 245 -0.71 0.32 -20.73
CA THR A 245 0.33 0.48 -21.76
C THR A 245 1.52 -0.43 -21.54
N HIS A 246 1.64 -1.07 -20.37
CA HIS A 246 2.68 -2.06 -20.10
C HIS A 246 2.11 -3.48 -20.23
N PRO A 247 2.81 -4.45 -20.89
CA PRO A 247 2.31 -5.81 -21.06
C PRO A 247 1.95 -6.54 -19.75
N TYR A 248 2.68 -6.27 -18.67
CA TYR A 248 2.37 -6.81 -17.34
C TYR A 248 1.04 -6.26 -16.82
N THR A 249 0.81 -4.95 -16.93
CA THR A 249 -0.45 -4.32 -16.52
C THR A 249 -1.63 -4.89 -17.29
N GLN A 250 -1.47 -5.08 -18.61
CA GLN A 250 -2.51 -5.74 -19.43
C GLN A 250 -2.80 -7.16 -18.94
N GLY A 251 -1.74 -7.92 -18.63
CA GLY A 251 -1.89 -9.27 -18.08
C GLY A 251 -2.65 -9.28 -16.75
N LEU A 252 -2.34 -8.33 -15.84
CA LEU A 252 -3.06 -8.17 -14.58
C LEU A 252 -4.54 -7.80 -14.80
N MET A 253 -4.83 -6.86 -15.70
CA MET A 253 -6.20 -6.45 -16.04
C MET A 253 -7.01 -7.58 -16.67
N SER A 254 -6.39 -8.43 -17.47
CA SER A 254 -7.03 -9.59 -18.10
C SER A 254 -7.35 -10.71 -17.09
N ALA A 255 -6.69 -10.71 -15.94
CA ALA A 255 -6.95 -11.68 -14.87
C ALA A 255 -8.10 -11.26 -13.92
N VAL A 256 -8.62 -10.03 -14.06
CA VAL A 256 -9.75 -9.54 -13.24
C VAL A 256 -11.06 -10.07 -13.83
N PRO A 257 -11.88 -10.81 -13.06
CA PRO A 257 -13.18 -11.30 -13.54
C PRO A 257 -14.10 -10.14 -13.92
N ARG A 258 -14.65 -10.14 -15.13
CA ARG A 258 -15.69 -9.18 -15.54
C ARG A 258 -17.06 -9.76 -15.25
N LEU A 259 -17.99 -8.92 -14.75
CA LEU A 259 -19.35 -9.35 -14.38
C LEU A 259 -20.17 -9.96 -15.54
N ASN A 260 -19.74 -9.75 -16.79
CA ASN A 260 -20.44 -10.21 -17.99
C ASN A 260 -19.81 -11.43 -18.66
N ASP A 261 -18.67 -11.93 -18.17
CA ASP A 261 -17.97 -13.05 -18.81
C ASP A 261 -18.42 -14.38 -18.17
N SER A 262 -19.49 -14.96 -18.72
CA SER A 262 -20.12 -16.18 -18.18
C SER A 262 -19.36 -17.47 -18.46
N GLU A 263 -18.29 -17.49 -19.27
CA GLU A 263 -17.58 -18.74 -19.65
C GLU A 263 -16.09 -18.58 -20.02
N GLU A 264 -15.44 -17.43 -19.93
CA GLU A 264 -14.03 -17.34 -20.30
C GLU A 264 -13.11 -17.77 -19.14
N ARG A 265 -12.17 -18.65 -19.45
CA ARG A 265 -11.09 -19.04 -18.53
C ARG A 265 -10.33 -17.79 -18.09
N LEU A 266 -10.17 -17.60 -16.78
CA LEU A 266 -9.29 -16.59 -16.22
C LEU A 266 -7.91 -16.69 -16.88
N ILE A 267 -7.52 -15.65 -17.59
CA ILE A 267 -6.22 -15.60 -18.25
C ILE A 267 -5.19 -15.26 -17.18
N THR A 268 -4.39 -16.23 -16.77
CA THR A 268 -3.29 -16.01 -15.85
C THR A 268 -2.02 -15.63 -16.59
N ILE A 269 -1.20 -14.78 -15.99
CA ILE A 269 0.14 -14.48 -16.53
C ILE A 269 1.01 -15.74 -16.36
N PRO A 270 1.49 -16.37 -17.45
CA PRO A 270 2.24 -17.61 -17.37
C PRO A 270 3.62 -17.39 -16.74
N GLY A 271 4.18 -18.45 -16.13
CA GLY A 271 5.51 -18.44 -15.52
C GLY A 271 5.53 -17.91 -14.08
N ASN A 272 6.71 -17.88 -13.49
CA ASN A 272 6.94 -17.43 -12.11
C ASN A 272 7.56 -16.03 -12.07
N PRO A 273 7.32 -15.24 -11.01
CA PRO A 273 8.04 -14.00 -10.74
C PRO A 273 9.57 -14.23 -10.70
N PRO A 274 10.39 -13.19 -11.00
CA PRO A 274 11.83 -13.31 -10.98
C PRO A 274 12.36 -13.58 -9.58
N ASN A 275 13.48 -14.31 -9.51
CA ASN A 275 14.21 -14.47 -8.26
C ASN A 275 15.03 -13.21 -7.98
N MET A 276 14.64 -12.44 -6.97
CA MET A 276 15.28 -11.17 -6.62
C MET A 276 16.67 -11.31 -5.96
N MET A 277 17.13 -12.53 -5.66
CA MET A 277 18.54 -12.79 -5.33
C MET A 277 19.45 -12.69 -6.56
N LYS A 278 18.89 -12.86 -7.76
CA LYS A 278 19.55 -12.68 -9.04
C LYS A 278 18.67 -11.78 -9.89
N ALA A 279 18.59 -10.50 -9.49
CA ALA A 279 17.80 -9.52 -10.23
C ALA A 279 18.21 -9.54 -11.71
N PRO A 280 17.28 -9.58 -12.67
CA PRO A 280 17.59 -9.51 -14.08
C PRO A 280 18.37 -8.23 -14.41
N GLU A 281 19.35 -8.31 -15.32
CA GLU A 281 20.08 -7.13 -15.81
C GLU A 281 19.18 -6.23 -16.66
N GLY A 282 18.17 -6.79 -17.31
CA GLY A 282 17.19 -6.11 -18.14
C GLY A 282 15.83 -5.97 -17.46
N CYS A 283 14.77 -5.88 -18.28
CA CYS A 283 13.40 -5.79 -17.83
C CYS A 283 13.02 -7.01 -16.97
N PRO A 284 12.58 -6.83 -15.72
CA PRO A 284 12.25 -7.97 -14.84
C PRO A 284 11.08 -8.81 -15.37
N PHE A 285 10.23 -8.24 -16.23
CA PHE A 285 9.10 -8.95 -16.84
C PHE A 285 9.47 -9.66 -18.16
N ALA A 286 10.65 -9.44 -18.73
CA ALA A 286 11.06 -10.00 -20.05
C ALA A 286 10.81 -11.52 -20.17
N PRO A 287 11.10 -12.38 -19.17
CA PRO A 287 10.88 -13.83 -19.28
C PRO A 287 9.40 -14.25 -19.43
N ARG A 288 8.45 -13.39 -19.05
CA ARG A 288 7.01 -13.65 -19.10
C ARG A 288 6.28 -12.79 -20.15
N CYS A 289 7.02 -11.92 -20.85
CA CYS A 289 6.45 -10.94 -21.75
C CYS A 289 6.29 -11.51 -23.17
N ASN A 290 5.08 -11.49 -23.71
CA ASN A 290 4.80 -11.92 -25.09
C ASN A 290 5.39 -10.97 -26.16
N TYR A 291 5.85 -9.78 -25.76
CA TYR A 291 6.40 -8.74 -26.62
C TYR A 291 7.91 -8.54 -26.43
N THR A 292 8.59 -9.51 -25.79
CA THR A 292 10.03 -9.39 -25.46
C THR A 292 10.87 -9.10 -26.70
N LEU A 293 11.74 -8.10 -26.60
CA LEU A 293 12.80 -7.76 -27.56
C LEU A 293 14.16 -8.19 -26.98
N ASP A 294 15.16 -8.41 -27.81
CA ASP A 294 16.53 -8.75 -27.37
C ASP A 294 17.05 -7.76 -26.32
N LYS A 295 16.78 -6.46 -26.53
CA LYS A 295 17.14 -5.38 -25.63
C LYS A 295 16.54 -5.56 -24.21
N CYS A 296 15.36 -6.18 -24.08
CA CYS A 296 14.73 -6.39 -22.78
C CYS A 296 15.52 -7.33 -21.86
N ASN A 297 16.41 -8.16 -22.40
CA ASN A 297 17.20 -9.11 -21.62
C ASN A 297 18.47 -8.49 -21.01
N SER A 298 18.95 -7.38 -21.55
CA SER A 298 20.24 -6.76 -21.17
C SER A 298 20.12 -5.31 -20.69
N ASP A 299 18.99 -4.65 -20.89
CA ASP A 299 18.80 -3.23 -20.58
C ASP A 299 17.45 -3.04 -19.86
N SER A 300 17.51 -2.51 -18.63
CA SER A 300 16.30 -2.21 -17.85
C SER A 300 15.64 -0.94 -18.42
N PRO A 301 14.34 -1.01 -18.79
CA PRO A 301 13.65 0.16 -19.34
C PRO A 301 13.45 1.23 -18.27
N VAL A 302 13.78 2.47 -18.60
CA VAL A 302 13.48 3.60 -17.73
C VAL A 302 12.00 4.00 -17.82
N LEU A 303 11.45 4.51 -16.72
CA LEU A 303 10.11 5.02 -16.68
C LEU A 303 9.98 6.25 -17.59
N ALA A 304 9.28 6.12 -18.71
CA ALA A 304 9.13 7.14 -19.75
C ALA A 304 7.67 7.61 -19.86
N LYS A 305 7.49 8.89 -20.17
CA LYS A 305 6.15 9.52 -20.33
C LYS A 305 5.44 8.93 -21.55
N VAL A 306 4.19 8.49 -21.36
CA VAL A 306 3.27 8.00 -22.42
C VAL A 306 2.24 9.07 -22.77
N SER A 307 1.69 9.73 -21.76
CA SER A 307 0.76 10.86 -21.87
C SER A 307 0.89 11.74 -20.62
N ASP A 308 0.05 12.76 -20.48
CA ASP A 308 0.10 13.59 -19.27
C ASP A 308 -0.20 12.74 -18.02
N ASN A 309 0.73 12.78 -17.06
CA ASN A 309 0.69 12.02 -15.81
C ASN A 309 0.60 10.48 -15.98
N HIS A 310 1.01 9.94 -17.14
CA HIS A 310 1.05 8.52 -17.39
C HIS A 310 2.45 8.12 -17.89
N PHE A 311 3.12 7.23 -17.17
CA PHE A 311 4.49 6.78 -17.43
C PHE A 311 4.55 5.26 -17.42
N ARG A 312 5.47 4.67 -18.21
CA ARG A 312 5.71 3.24 -18.25
C ARG A 312 7.19 2.92 -18.42
N ALA A 313 7.63 1.79 -17.92
CA ALA A 313 8.97 1.25 -18.10
C ALA A 313 8.93 0.10 -19.14
N CYS A 314 8.98 0.44 -20.44
CA CYS A 314 8.90 -0.56 -21.50
C CYS A 314 9.64 -0.11 -22.76
N HIS A 315 10.41 -1.03 -23.37
CA HIS A 315 11.10 -0.78 -24.65
C HIS A 315 10.20 -0.92 -25.88
N VAL A 316 9.08 -1.62 -25.75
CA VAL A 316 8.15 -1.88 -26.85
C VAL A 316 7.29 -0.63 -27.10
N ALA A 317 7.17 -0.20 -28.35
CA ALA A 317 6.29 0.93 -28.70
C ALA A 317 4.83 0.63 -28.32
N LYS A 318 4.10 1.66 -27.83
CA LYS A 318 2.71 1.50 -27.33
C LYS A 318 1.80 0.85 -28.38
N GLU A 319 1.97 1.23 -29.64
CA GLU A 319 1.14 0.80 -30.76
C GLU A 319 1.32 -0.70 -31.11
N LYS A 320 2.37 -1.35 -30.57
CA LYS A 320 2.64 -2.79 -30.73
C LYS A 320 2.11 -3.64 -29.58
N ILE A 321 1.60 -3.00 -28.54
CA ILE A 321 1.05 -3.65 -27.36
C ILE A 321 -0.47 -3.52 -27.49
N SER A 322 -1.09 -4.56 -27.97
CA SER A 322 -2.56 -4.62 -28.24
C SER A 322 -3.21 -5.69 -27.38
#